data_e0db1368990755475a5ce7ae92f277d8
#
_entry.id   e0db1368990755475a5ce7ae92f277d8
#
_cell.length_a   1.000
_cell.length_b   1.000
_cell.length_c   1.000
_cell.angle_alpha   90.00
_cell.angle_beta   90.00
_cell.angle_gamma   90.00
#
_symmetry.space_group_name_H-M   'P 1'
#
loop_
_entity.id
_entity.type
_entity.pdbx_description
1 polymer ?
#
loop_
_entity_poly.entity_id
_entity_poly.type
_entity_poly.pdbx_seq_one_letter_code
_entity_poly.pdbx_strand_id
1 'polypeptide(L)'
;MSNIIYDESITIDSTKTNRKTVDTSRNDYDNQDMVDKVDAVANIIMEGKKSKYRDVFFPELINSLDLKTGVEIGVDEAGFSSHILTKTKIEKYYCVDNWMDEFGSGINMRKSKFDTSGDVRYNNAVSLLSQFGDRAIPLRMSSMEAVTKFNDNSLDFVYIDGDHSLFGIYEDIKAWTHKVRIGGICAGHDYKDGSGSGINDNFGQQLPYRIKCVTDDYCRKHGYKLNTVGGLTLSWWFVKNKEA
;
A
#
# COMPACT_ATOMS: atom_id res chain seq x y z
N MET A 1 16.13 27.25 9.57
CA MET A 1 15.96 25.88 10.08
C MET A 1 14.69 25.91 10.92
N SER A 2 13.54 25.59 10.33
CA SER A 2 12.27 25.48 11.03
C SER A 2 12.14 24.07 11.57
N ASN A 3 12.18 23.92 12.89
CA ASN A 3 11.90 22.66 13.56
C ASN A 3 10.44 22.29 13.27
N ILE A 4 10.25 21.28 12.44
CA ILE A 4 8.94 20.64 12.28
C ILE A 4 8.76 19.78 13.54
N ILE A 5 7.98 20.30 14.49
CA ILE A 5 7.57 19.57 15.68
C ILE A 5 6.51 18.57 15.23
N TYR A 6 6.82 17.29 15.31
CA TYR A 6 5.82 16.24 15.12
C TYR A 6 4.88 16.24 16.32
N ASP A 7 3.64 16.59 16.08
CA ASP A 7 2.57 16.43 17.06
C ASP A 7 2.20 14.95 17.14
N GLU A 8 2.64 14.27 18.17
CA GLU A 8 2.31 12.86 18.46
C GLU A 8 0.80 12.64 18.69
N SER A 9 0.02 13.71 18.76
CA SER A 9 -1.42 13.69 19.03
C SER A 9 -2.30 13.53 17.79
N ILE A 10 -1.73 13.33 16.59
CA ILE A 10 -2.54 13.19 15.36
C ILE A 10 -3.33 11.89 15.41
N THR A 11 -4.53 11.96 15.93
CA THR A 11 -5.57 10.96 15.67
C THR A 11 -6.13 11.28 14.29
N ILE A 12 -5.92 10.38 13.33
CA ILE A 12 -6.46 10.55 11.97
C ILE A 12 -7.97 10.33 12.04
N ASP A 13 -8.72 11.41 12.20
CA ASP A 13 -10.17 11.39 12.13
C ASP A 13 -10.62 11.31 10.67
N SER A 14 -10.77 10.08 10.19
CA SER A 14 -11.28 9.81 8.84
C SER A 14 -12.81 10.04 8.70
N THR A 15 -13.49 10.39 9.79
CA THR A 15 -14.95 10.59 9.79
C THR A 15 -15.41 11.90 9.15
N LYS A 16 -14.49 12.83 8.86
CA LYS A 16 -14.83 14.14 8.26
C LYS A 16 -14.95 14.15 6.74
N THR A 17 -14.71 13.04 6.07
CA THR A 17 -15.20 12.92 4.70
C THR A 17 -16.71 12.70 4.76
N ASN A 18 -17.50 13.54 4.09
CA ASN A 18 -18.96 13.43 3.94
C ASN A 18 -19.37 12.14 3.18
N ARG A 19 -18.88 10.98 3.62
CA ARG A 19 -19.28 9.69 3.11
C ARG A 19 -20.53 9.27 3.85
N LYS A 20 -21.58 9.00 3.10
CA LYS A 20 -22.71 8.22 3.61
C LYS A 20 -22.12 6.95 4.19
N THR A 21 -22.32 6.73 5.48
CA THR A 21 -22.03 5.45 6.13
C THR A 21 -22.64 4.36 5.28
N VAL A 22 -21.78 3.46 4.77
CA VAL A 22 -22.26 2.28 4.07
C VAL A 22 -23.02 1.46 5.10
N ASP A 23 -24.28 1.20 4.83
CA ASP A 23 -25.14 0.36 5.65
C ASP A 23 -24.56 -1.04 5.69
N THR A 24 -24.07 -1.47 6.85
CA THR A 24 -23.45 -2.80 7.06
C THR A 24 -24.47 -3.94 7.03
N SER A 25 -25.77 -3.65 6.84
CA SER A 25 -26.83 -4.65 6.67
C SER A 25 -26.96 -5.17 5.22
N ARG A 26 -26.07 -4.75 4.31
CA ARG A 26 -26.09 -5.19 2.91
C ARG A 26 -25.69 -6.66 2.79
N ASN A 27 -26.56 -7.41 2.11
CA ASN A 27 -26.40 -8.84 1.81
C ASN A 27 -25.13 -9.14 0.98
N ASP A 28 -24.62 -10.38 1.06
CA ASP A 28 -23.48 -10.89 0.26
C ASP A 28 -23.64 -10.65 -1.26
N TYR A 29 -24.86 -10.52 -1.76
CA TYR A 29 -25.17 -10.18 -3.16
C TYR A 29 -24.72 -8.76 -3.54
N ASP A 30 -24.94 -7.77 -2.67
CA ASP A 30 -24.52 -6.38 -2.92
C ASP A 30 -22.99 -6.24 -2.98
N ASN A 31 -22.29 -7.10 -2.24
CA ASN A 31 -20.82 -7.12 -2.22
C ASN A 31 -20.24 -7.74 -3.50
N GLN A 32 -20.90 -8.74 -4.09
CA GLN A 32 -20.49 -9.33 -5.37
C GLN A 32 -20.67 -8.33 -6.52
N ASP A 33 -21.77 -7.59 -6.56
CA ASP A 33 -21.97 -6.53 -7.55
C ASP A 33 -20.88 -5.46 -7.52
N MET A 34 -20.33 -5.16 -6.33
CA MET A 34 -19.21 -4.24 -6.20
C MET A 34 -17.92 -4.82 -6.79
N VAL A 35 -17.64 -6.09 -6.53
CA VAL A 35 -16.50 -6.79 -7.14
C VAL A 35 -16.62 -6.80 -8.66
N ASP A 36 -17.80 -7.14 -9.18
CA ASP A 36 -18.04 -7.21 -10.63
C ASP A 36 -17.88 -5.85 -11.30
N LYS A 37 -18.28 -4.75 -10.65
CA LYS A 37 -18.05 -3.38 -11.13
C LYS A 37 -16.57 -3.03 -11.16
N VAL A 38 -15.82 -3.35 -10.12
CA VAL A 38 -14.37 -3.11 -10.08
C VAL A 38 -13.67 -3.95 -11.13
N ASP A 39 -14.02 -5.21 -11.27
CA ASP A 39 -13.47 -6.10 -12.28
C ASP A 39 -13.78 -5.61 -13.71
N ALA A 40 -14.99 -5.13 -13.97
CA ALA A 40 -15.35 -4.56 -15.26
C ALA A 40 -14.48 -3.33 -15.59
N VAL A 41 -14.29 -2.42 -14.64
CA VAL A 41 -13.40 -1.25 -14.79
C VAL A 41 -11.95 -1.70 -15.04
N ALA A 42 -11.46 -2.64 -14.24
CA ALA A 42 -10.10 -3.17 -14.38
C ALA A 42 -9.87 -3.82 -15.74
N ASN A 43 -10.83 -4.60 -16.25
CA ASN A 43 -10.75 -5.23 -17.57
C ASN A 43 -10.68 -4.17 -18.69
N ILE A 44 -11.49 -3.12 -18.62
CA ILE A 44 -11.44 -2.02 -19.59
C ILE A 44 -10.07 -1.34 -19.59
N ILE A 45 -9.51 -1.10 -18.41
CA ILE A 45 -8.16 -0.54 -18.25
C ILE A 45 -7.13 -1.49 -18.89
N MET A 46 -7.21 -2.80 -18.61
CA MET A 46 -6.25 -3.80 -19.09
C MET A 46 -6.29 -4.03 -20.59
N GLU A 47 -7.38 -3.70 -21.29
CA GLU A 47 -7.47 -3.73 -22.75
C GLU A 47 -6.61 -2.65 -23.41
N GLY A 48 -6.27 -1.58 -22.71
CA GLY A 48 -5.38 -0.52 -23.18
C GLY A 48 -3.92 -1.00 -23.36
N LYS A 49 -3.26 -0.64 -24.45
CA LYS A 49 -1.89 -1.09 -24.77
C LYS A 49 -0.82 -0.71 -23.74
N LYS A 50 -1.05 0.36 -22.93
CA LYS A 50 -0.12 0.87 -21.92
C LYS A 50 -0.48 0.44 -20.49
N SER A 51 -1.63 -0.16 -20.28
CA SER A 51 -2.20 -0.47 -18.97
C SER A 51 -1.58 -1.68 -18.27
N LYS A 52 -0.59 -2.32 -18.89
CA LYS A 52 0.11 -3.49 -18.31
C LYS A 52 1.09 -3.16 -17.19
N TYR A 53 1.31 -1.88 -16.91
CA TYR A 53 2.25 -1.44 -15.88
C TYR A 53 1.50 -0.83 -14.70
N ARG A 54 1.96 -1.10 -13.48
CA ARG A 54 1.37 -0.57 -12.24
C ARG A 54 1.17 0.95 -12.28
N ASP A 55 2.13 1.66 -12.89
CA ASP A 55 2.15 3.12 -12.97
C ASP A 55 1.06 3.70 -13.88
N VAL A 56 0.43 2.89 -14.70
CA VAL A 56 -0.75 3.28 -15.51
C VAL A 56 -2.02 2.70 -14.89
N PHE A 57 -1.99 1.42 -14.54
CA PHE A 57 -3.15 0.68 -14.05
C PHE A 57 -3.75 1.27 -12.78
N PHE A 58 -2.94 1.44 -11.70
CA PHE A 58 -3.48 1.90 -10.43
C PHE A 58 -3.98 3.34 -10.48
N PRO A 59 -3.30 4.32 -11.10
CA PRO A 59 -3.87 5.65 -11.27
C PRO A 59 -5.20 5.66 -12.02
N GLU A 60 -5.33 4.90 -13.10
CA GLU A 60 -6.58 4.81 -13.86
C GLU A 60 -7.68 4.14 -13.03
N LEU A 61 -7.36 3.07 -12.29
CA LEU A 61 -8.31 2.39 -11.40
C LEU A 61 -8.80 3.32 -10.28
N ILE A 62 -7.88 4.02 -9.60
CA ILE A 62 -8.19 4.98 -8.55
C ILE A 62 -9.12 6.08 -9.06
N ASN A 63 -8.82 6.65 -10.24
CA ASN A 63 -9.65 7.71 -10.82
C ASN A 63 -11.02 7.20 -11.29
N SER A 64 -11.07 6.03 -11.95
CA SER A 64 -12.30 5.46 -12.49
C SER A 64 -13.29 5.04 -11.38
N LEU A 65 -12.77 4.63 -10.24
CA LEU A 65 -13.57 4.26 -9.06
C LEU A 65 -13.76 5.42 -8.09
N ASP A 66 -13.23 6.62 -8.39
CA ASP A 66 -13.28 7.82 -7.56
C ASP A 66 -12.81 7.58 -6.12
N LEU A 67 -11.69 6.83 -5.96
CA LEU A 67 -11.12 6.54 -4.66
C LEU A 67 -10.50 7.80 -4.05
N LYS A 68 -10.75 8.07 -2.77
CA LYS A 68 -10.43 9.34 -2.11
C LYS A 68 -9.30 9.24 -1.12
N THR A 69 -9.18 8.11 -0.44
CA THR A 69 -8.23 7.94 0.66
C THR A 69 -7.42 6.66 0.44
N GLY A 70 -6.10 6.80 0.43
CA GLY A 70 -5.20 5.67 0.26
C GLY A 70 -3.99 5.72 1.17
N VAL A 71 -3.28 4.60 1.24
CA VAL A 71 -2.01 4.46 1.95
C VAL A 71 -1.04 3.62 1.14
N GLU A 72 0.24 3.98 1.19
CA GLU A 72 1.37 3.16 0.74
C GLU A 72 2.22 2.77 1.94
N ILE A 73 2.57 1.49 2.01
CA ILE A 73 3.45 0.92 3.02
C ILE A 73 4.78 0.56 2.33
N GLY A 74 5.88 1.14 2.81
CA GLY A 74 7.19 1.01 2.17
C GLY A 74 7.37 2.04 1.06
N VAL A 75 7.55 3.29 1.45
CA VAL A 75 7.55 4.47 0.55
C VAL A 75 8.92 4.75 -0.05
N ASP A 76 9.99 4.42 0.68
CA ASP A 76 11.37 4.74 0.33
C ASP A 76 11.54 6.25 -0.03
N GLU A 77 11.96 6.60 -1.24
CA GLU A 77 12.09 7.98 -1.71
C GLU A 77 10.79 8.55 -2.31
N ALA A 78 9.64 7.93 -2.06
CA ALA A 78 8.29 8.34 -2.50
C ALA A 78 8.06 8.37 -4.02
N GLY A 79 8.77 7.54 -4.76
CA GLY A 79 8.63 7.48 -6.22
C GLY A 79 7.20 7.10 -6.65
N PHE A 80 6.65 6.02 -6.10
CA PHE A 80 5.30 5.58 -6.43
C PHE A 80 4.22 6.47 -5.81
N SER A 81 4.39 6.90 -4.54
CA SER A 81 3.49 7.86 -3.90
C SER A 81 3.31 9.14 -4.72
N SER A 82 4.43 9.75 -5.16
CA SER A 82 4.38 10.97 -5.96
C SER A 82 3.73 10.75 -7.32
N HIS A 83 3.91 9.56 -7.89
CA HIS A 83 3.27 9.19 -9.15
C HIS A 83 1.75 9.07 -9.00
N ILE A 84 1.26 8.36 -7.96
CA ILE A 84 -0.16 8.28 -7.63
C ILE A 84 -0.75 9.67 -7.42
N LEU A 85 -0.14 10.50 -6.57
CA LEU A 85 -0.60 11.85 -6.28
C LEU A 85 -0.65 12.76 -7.52
N THR A 86 0.31 12.61 -8.44
CA THR A 86 0.36 13.36 -9.68
C THR A 86 -0.74 12.94 -10.66
N LYS A 87 -1.04 11.64 -10.74
CA LYS A 87 -1.93 11.07 -11.76
C LYS A 87 -3.37 10.91 -11.31
N THR A 88 -3.64 11.09 -10.02
CA THR A 88 -4.98 10.86 -9.46
C THR A 88 -5.56 12.09 -8.77
N LYS A 89 -6.88 11.99 -8.51
CA LYS A 89 -7.63 12.96 -7.71
C LYS A 89 -7.83 12.49 -6.27
N ILE A 90 -6.99 11.57 -5.81
CA ILE A 90 -7.03 11.09 -4.42
C ILE A 90 -6.86 12.28 -3.46
N GLU A 91 -7.70 12.36 -2.44
CA GLU A 91 -7.75 13.53 -1.57
C GLU A 91 -6.78 13.44 -0.39
N LYS A 92 -6.51 12.21 0.09
CA LYS A 92 -5.56 11.91 1.15
C LYS A 92 -4.77 10.65 0.80
N TYR A 93 -3.45 10.77 0.81
CA TYR A 93 -2.56 9.65 0.58
C TYR A 93 -1.50 9.60 1.66
N TYR A 94 -1.58 8.58 2.50
CA TYR A 94 -0.65 8.37 3.60
C TYR A 94 0.55 7.57 3.10
N CYS A 95 1.74 8.06 3.42
CA CYS A 95 3.01 7.53 2.97
C CYS A 95 3.75 6.97 4.17
N VAL A 96 3.61 5.68 4.44
CA VAL A 96 4.14 5.02 5.64
C VAL A 96 5.45 4.34 5.34
N ASP A 97 6.49 4.74 6.06
CA ASP A 97 7.79 4.06 6.08
C ASP A 97 8.49 4.35 7.41
N ASN A 98 9.28 3.44 7.90
CA ASN A 98 10.04 3.69 9.11
C ASN A 98 11.30 4.53 8.84
N TRP A 99 11.78 4.54 7.59
CA TRP A 99 13.02 5.17 7.15
C TRP A 99 14.18 4.92 8.11
N MET A 100 14.24 3.71 8.64
CA MET A 100 15.37 3.31 9.47
C MET A 100 16.55 2.99 8.58
N ASP A 101 17.73 3.36 9.05
CA ASP A 101 18.96 2.76 8.55
C ASP A 101 18.87 1.28 8.87
N GLU A 102 18.94 0.46 7.83
CA GLU A 102 18.72 -0.96 7.96
C GLU A 102 19.58 -1.51 9.08
N PHE A 103 18.87 -1.82 10.15
CA PHE A 103 19.25 -2.61 11.30
C PHE A 103 20.72 -2.63 11.67
N GLY A 104 21.03 -2.27 12.89
CA GLY A 104 22.28 -2.48 13.59
C GLY A 104 22.77 -3.94 13.64
N SER A 105 22.45 -4.74 12.67
CA SER A 105 22.88 -6.11 12.45
C SER A 105 24.04 -6.24 11.48
N GLY A 106 24.72 -5.14 11.12
CA GLY A 106 25.99 -5.23 10.36
C GLY A 106 25.91 -5.87 8.97
N ILE A 107 24.72 -6.04 8.42
CA ILE A 107 24.51 -6.77 7.19
C ILE A 107 24.20 -5.79 6.08
N ASN A 108 25.16 -5.72 5.14
CA ASN A 108 25.07 -4.97 3.90
C ASN A 108 23.85 -5.45 3.08
N MET A 109 22.70 -4.88 3.34
CA MET A 109 21.65 -4.87 2.36
C MET A 109 22.12 -3.97 1.22
N ARG A 110 21.84 -4.36 0.00
CA ARG A 110 22.32 -3.75 -1.22
C ARG A 110 22.73 -2.31 -0.96
N LYS A 111 24.04 -2.06 -0.86
CA LYS A 111 24.55 -0.73 -1.14
C LYS A 111 23.96 -0.36 -2.48
N SER A 112 22.84 0.36 -2.46
CA SER A 112 22.42 1.02 -3.66
C SER A 112 23.61 1.84 -4.12
N LYS A 113 23.73 2.11 -5.37
CA LYS A 113 24.81 2.94 -5.93
C LYS A 113 24.94 4.29 -5.22
N PHE A 114 23.97 4.59 -4.35
CA PHE A 114 23.81 5.75 -3.48
C PHE A 114 23.55 5.20 -2.07
N ASP A 115 24.60 5.14 -1.27
CA ASP A 115 24.58 4.77 0.16
C ASP A 115 23.86 5.87 0.96
N THR A 116 22.54 5.92 0.86
CA THR A 116 21.72 6.94 1.49
C THR A 116 21.12 6.40 2.78
N SER A 117 21.43 7.07 3.89
CA SER A 117 20.84 6.77 5.20
C SER A 117 19.33 6.91 5.17
N GLY A 118 18.63 6.28 6.12
CA GLY A 118 17.18 6.43 6.27
C GLY A 118 16.76 7.90 6.37
N ASP A 119 17.53 8.74 7.05
CA ASP A 119 17.25 10.17 7.14
C ASP A 119 17.35 10.88 5.78
N VAL A 120 18.30 10.50 4.92
CA VAL A 120 18.42 11.08 3.57
C VAL A 120 17.23 10.65 2.72
N ARG A 121 16.85 9.38 2.73
CA ARG A 121 15.68 8.87 2.00
C ARG A 121 14.39 9.53 2.48
N TYR A 122 14.22 9.67 3.80
CA TYR A 122 13.10 10.40 4.39
C TYR A 122 13.04 11.86 3.91
N ASN A 123 14.15 12.59 3.97
CA ASN A 123 14.20 13.97 3.54
C ASN A 123 13.91 14.12 2.04
N ASN A 124 14.39 13.20 1.21
CA ASN A 124 14.07 13.14 -0.22
C ASN A 124 12.57 12.90 -0.43
N ALA A 125 11.98 11.93 0.28
CA ALA A 125 10.56 11.65 0.23
C ALA A 125 9.71 12.86 0.64
N VAL A 126 10.00 13.48 1.79
CA VAL A 126 9.28 14.68 2.27
C VAL A 126 9.41 15.83 1.29
N SER A 127 10.61 16.07 0.74
CA SER A 127 10.84 17.11 -0.26
C SER A 127 9.99 16.88 -1.51
N LEU A 128 9.97 15.63 -2.01
CA LEU A 128 9.18 15.26 -3.20
C LEU A 128 7.67 15.37 -2.93
N LEU A 129 7.23 14.95 -1.76
CA LEU A 129 5.81 14.95 -1.38
C LEU A 129 5.26 16.34 -1.06
N SER A 130 6.12 17.29 -0.66
CA SER A 130 5.71 18.65 -0.25
C SER A 130 4.92 19.41 -1.32
N GLN A 131 5.14 19.13 -2.60
CA GLN A 131 4.43 19.75 -3.71
C GLN A 131 2.92 19.42 -3.75
N PHE A 132 2.50 18.36 -3.05
CA PHE A 132 1.09 17.93 -3.02
C PHE A 132 0.31 18.50 -1.83
N GLY A 133 0.97 19.28 -0.96
CA GLY A 133 0.35 19.91 0.21
C GLY A 133 -0.34 18.88 1.11
N ASP A 134 -1.53 19.22 1.59
CA ASP A 134 -2.31 18.37 2.52
C ASP A 134 -2.80 17.03 1.93
N ARG A 135 -2.57 16.80 0.65
CA ARG A 135 -2.92 15.50 0.02
C ARG A 135 -1.92 14.40 0.37
N ALA A 136 -0.65 14.74 0.58
CA ALA A 136 0.42 13.81 0.90
C ALA A 136 0.75 13.88 2.39
N ILE A 137 0.67 12.75 3.07
CA ILE A 137 0.86 12.69 4.53
C ILE A 137 1.94 11.66 4.85
N PRO A 138 3.21 12.07 4.98
CA PRO A 138 4.29 11.16 5.37
C PRO A 138 4.14 10.77 6.84
N LEU A 139 4.24 9.48 7.13
CA LEU A 139 4.20 8.90 8.46
C LEU A 139 5.49 8.11 8.70
N ARG A 140 6.44 8.70 9.45
CA ARG A 140 7.71 8.06 9.78
C ARG A 140 7.54 7.11 10.98
N MET A 141 7.05 5.92 10.72
CA MET A 141 6.83 4.88 11.72
C MET A 141 6.73 3.51 11.04
N SER A 142 6.78 2.45 11.83
CA SER A 142 6.56 1.10 11.31
C SER A 142 5.13 0.92 10.79
N SER A 143 4.95 -0.03 9.89
CA SER A 143 3.63 -0.42 9.37
C SER A 143 2.64 -0.76 10.48
N MET A 144 3.09 -1.54 11.48
CA MET A 144 2.25 -1.97 12.61
C MET A 144 1.90 -0.84 13.59
N GLU A 145 2.74 0.18 13.72
CA GLU A 145 2.39 1.40 14.46
C GLU A 145 1.40 2.25 13.67
N ALA A 146 1.66 2.42 12.38
CA ALA A 146 0.81 3.23 11.52
C ALA A 146 -0.62 2.69 11.43
N VAL A 147 -0.79 1.37 11.30
CA VAL A 147 -2.11 0.75 11.15
C VAL A 147 -3.04 1.05 12.33
N THR A 148 -2.49 1.28 13.53
CA THR A 148 -3.29 1.63 14.72
C THR A 148 -3.94 3.01 14.67
N LYS A 149 -3.49 3.87 13.75
CA LYS A 149 -4.01 5.24 13.58
C LYS A 149 -5.24 5.28 12.66
N PHE A 150 -5.58 4.17 12.03
CA PHE A 150 -6.70 4.07 11.10
C PHE A 150 -7.85 3.27 11.68
N ASN A 151 -9.06 3.79 11.53
CA ASN A 151 -10.26 3.01 11.84
C ASN A 151 -10.47 1.92 10.79
N ASP A 152 -11.13 0.84 11.17
CA ASP A 152 -11.53 -0.18 10.22
C ASP A 152 -12.46 0.42 9.16
N ASN A 153 -12.35 -0.08 7.94
CA ASN A 153 -13.16 0.37 6.80
C ASN A 153 -13.01 1.87 6.43
N SER A 154 -11.89 2.52 6.80
CA SER A 154 -11.67 3.96 6.57
C SER A 154 -10.92 4.29 5.28
N LEU A 155 -10.26 3.32 4.68
CA LEU A 155 -9.44 3.49 3.47
C LEU A 155 -10.14 2.95 2.22
N ASP A 156 -9.92 3.59 1.09
CA ASP A 156 -10.36 3.09 -0.22
C ASP A 156 -9.32 2.19 -0.87
N PHE A 157 -8.04 2.50 -0.61
CA PHE A 157 -6.91 1.91 -1.31
C PHE A 157 -5.73 1.72 -0.37
N VAL A 158 -5.14 0.54 -0.39
CA VAL A 158 -3.87 0.24 0.28
C VAL A 158 -2.90 -0.36 -0.73
N TYR A 159 -1.65 0.08 -0.71
CA TYR A 159 -0.56 -0.47 -1.50
C TYR A 159 0.59 -0.90 -0.60
N ILE A 160 0.93 -2.19 -0.59
CA ILE A 160 1.93 -2.80 0.28
C ILE A 160 3.19 -3.09 -0.53
N ASP A 161 4.29 -2.41 -0.19
CA ASP A 161 5.63 -2.55 -0.80
C ASP A 161 6.73 -2.46 0.28
N GLY A 162 6.44 -3.00 1.47
CA GLY A 162 7.32 -2.93 2.64
C GLY A 162 8.20 -4.17 2.82
N ASP A 163 8.03 -4.89 3.93
CA ASP A 163 8.80 -6.10 4.24
C ASP A 163 8.33 -7.28 3.39
N HIS A 164 9.22 -7.78 2.52
CA HIS A 164 8.97 -8.90 1.62
C HIS A 164 9.15 -10.29 2.23
N SER A 165 9.50 -10.36 3.53
CA SER A 165 9.60 -11.62 4.26
C SER A 165 8.21 -12.23 4.51
N LEU A 166 8.18 -13.52 4.86
CA LEU A 166 6.92 -14.24 5.16
C LEU A 166 6.12 -13.53 6.26
N PHE A 167 6.78 -13.09 7.33
CA PHE A 167 6.09 -12.47 8.47
C PHE A 167 5.66 -11.04 8.14
N GLY A 168 6.54 -10.26 7.50
CA GLY A 168 6.22 -8.87 7.16
C GLY A 168 5.00 -8.76 6.26
N ILE A 169 5.00 -9.46 5.12
CA ILE A 169 3.84 -9.42 4.20
C ILE A 169 2.58 -10.01 4.83
N TYR A 170 2.69 -11.06 5.68
CA TYR A 170 1.52 -11.64 6.33
C TYR A 170 0.88 -10.68 7.33
N GLU A 171 1.69 -10.01 8.16
CA GLU A 171 1.22 -9.03 9.12
C GLU A 171 0.60 -7.82 8.42
N ASP A 172 1.28 -7.30 7.38
CA ASP A 172 0.79 -6.16 6.61
C ASP A 172 -0.54 -6.46 5.92
N ILE A 173 -0.63 -7.53 5.14
CA ILE A 173 -1.87 -7.85 4.41
C ILE A 173 -3.04 -8.08 5.37
N LYS A 174 -2.79 -8.78 6.48
CA LYS A 174 -3.81 -9.03 7.48
C LYS A 174 -4.29 -7.73 8.14
N ALA A 175 -3.38 -6.92 8.66
CA ALA A 175 -3.73 -5.72 9.41
C ALA A 175 -4.36 -4.63 8.52
N TRP A 176 -3.79 -4.39 7.34
CA TRP A 176 -4.26 -3.33 6.46
C TRP A 176 -5.54 -3.68 5.70
N THR A 177 -5.82 -4.97 5.44
CA THR A 177 -7.12 -5.36 4.85
C THR A 177 -8.30 -4.95 5.73
N HIS A 178 -8.17 -5.00 7.07
CA HIS A 178 -9.21 -4.50 7.97
C HIS A 178 -9.48 -3.00 7.80
N LYS A 179 -8.45 -2.21 7.44
CA LYS A 179 -8.57 -0.76 7.27
C LYS A 179 -9.23 -0.36 5.96
N VAL A 180 -9.16 -1.23 4.95
CA VAL A 180 -9.84 -1.01 3.67
C VAL A 180 -11.35 -1.23 3.86
N ARG A 181 -12.17 -0.33 3.31
CA ARG A 181 -13.63 -0.51 3.30
C ARG A 181 -14.06 -1.65 2.38
N ILE A 182 -15.27 -2.15 2.57
CA ILE A 182 -15.88 -3.06 1.59
C ILE A 182 -16.01 -2.33 0.24
N GLY A 183 -15.62 -3.01 -0.84
CA GLY A 183 -15.48 -2.45 -2.19
C GLY A 183 -14.23 -1.61 -2.42
N GLY A 184 -13.36 -1.46 -1.43
CA GLY A 184 -12.03 -0.88 -1.58
C GLY A 184 -11.01 -1.92 -2.05
N ILE A 185 -9.80 -1.45 -2.34
CA ILE A 185 -8.76 -2.24 -2.99
C ILE A 185 -7.57 -2.42 -2.07
N CYS A 186 -7.18 -3.67 -1.86
CA CYS A 186 -5.88 -4.05 -1.33
C CYS A 186 -4.97 -4.42 -2.49
N ALA A 187 -3.77 -3.84 -2.52
CA ALA A 187 -2.78 -4.07 -3.56
C ALA A 187 -1.37 -4.11 -2.98
N GLY A 188 -0.42 -4.57 -3.76
CA GLY A 188 0.99 -4.52 -3.38
C GLY A 188 1.92 -4.89 -4.53
N HIS A 189 3.21 -4.82 -4.26
CA HIS A 189 4.26 -5.06 -5.24
C HIS A 189 4.86 -6.47 -5.12
N ASP A 190 5.84 -6.74 -5.98
CA ASP A 190 6.72 -7.91 -5.95
C ASP A 190 6.01 -9.27 -5.80
N TYR A 191 4.92 -9.48 -6.55
CA TYR A 191 4.20 -10.75 -6.53
C TYR A 191 5.06 -11.90 -7.07
N LYS A 192 5.95 -12.36 -6.22
CA LYS A 192 6.89 -13.46 -6.49
C LYS A 192 7.30 -14.15 -5.19
N ASP A 193 7.78 -15.38 -5.31
CA ASP A 193 8.56 -16.07 -4.29
C ASP A 193 9.99 -16.26 -4.80
N GLY A 194 10.94 -16.45 -3.89
CA GLY A 194 12.32 -16.70 -4.29
C GLY A 194 13.34 -16.32 -3.22
N SER A 195 14.62 -16.44 -3.56
CA SER A 195 15.72 -16.03 -2.70
C SER A 195 15.92 -14.51 -2.77
N GLY A 196 16.30 -13.90 -1.65
CA GLY A 196 16.78 -12.53 -1.62
C GLY A 196 15.71 -11.46 -1.49
N SER A 197 14.94 -11.50 -0.38
CA SER A 197 13.99 -10.44 -0.04
C SER A 197 14.63 -9.08 0.24
N GLY A 198 15.95 -9.05 0.36
CA GLY A 198 16.65 -7.87 0.84
C GLY A 198 16.71 -7.80 2.36
N ILE A 199 16.02 -8.64 3.09
CA ILE A 199 15.99 -8.68 4.55
C ILE A 199 16.76 -9.92 5.03
N ASN A 200 17.49 -9.77 6.12
CA ASN A 200 18.23 -10.85 6.74
C ASN A 200 17.65 -11.21 8.10
N ASP A 201 17.78 -12.47 8.47
CA ASP A 201 17.47 -12.91 9.82
C ASP A 201 18.55 -12.47 10.84
N ASN A 202 18.31 -12.78 12.11
CA ASN A 202 19.25 -12.47 13.21
C ASN A 202 20.63 -13.15 13.09
N PHE A 203 20.79 -14.09 12.14
CA PHE A 203 22.03 -14.80 11.87
C PHE A 203 22.71 -14.34 10.58
N GLY A 204 22.16 -13.34 9.93
CA GLY A 204 22.69 -12.78 8.70
C GLY A 204 22.32 -13.55 7.44
N GLN A 205 21.39 -14.49 7.52
CA GLN A 205 20.89 -15.19 6.35
C GLN A 205 19.79 -14.39 5.68
N GLN A 206 19.89 -14.23 4.36
CA GLN A 206 18.91 -13.51 3.59
C GLN A 206 17.57 -14.28 3.58
N LEU A 207 16.52 -13.63 4.09
CA LEU A 207 15.18 -14.17 4.06
C LEU A 207 14.65 -14.22 2.61
N PRO A 208 13.92 -15.25 2.24
CA PRO A 208 13.34 -15.34 0.90
C PRO A 208 12.12 -14.42 0.75
N TYR A 209 11.88 -13.96 -0.47
CA TYR A 209 10.59 -13.39 -0.86
C TYR A 209 9.48 -14.40 -0.65
N ARG A 210 8.38 -13.97 -0.04
CA ARG A 210 7.20 -14.80 0.22
C ARG A 210 5.88 -14.11 -0.14
N ILE A 211 5.93 -13.06 -0.94
CA ILE A 211 4.75 -12.26 -1.26
C ILE A 211 3.72 -13.09 -2.00
N LYS A 212 4.15 -13.86 -3.01
CA LYS A 212 3.20 -14.67 -3.79
C LYS A 212 2.50 -15.72 -2.92
N CYS A 213 3.24 -16.56 -2.20
CA CYS A 213 2.62 -17.64 -1.44
C CYS A 213 1.73 -17.12 -0.30
N VAL A 214 2.11 -16.03 0.36
CA VAL A 214 1.29 -15.42 1.42
C VAL A 214 0.02 -14.80 0.85
N THR A 215 0.13 -14.04 -0.24
CA THR A 215 -1.02 -13.38 -0.87
C THR A 215 -2.01 -14.40 -1.44
N ASP A 216 -1.50 -15.46 -2.10
CA ASP A 216 -2.32 -16.58 -2.61
C ASP A 216 -3.09 -17.26 -1.46
N ASP A 217 -2.40 -17.57 -0.36
CA ASP A 217 -3.01 -18.22 0.79
C ASP A 217 -4.04 -17.33 1.48
N TYR A 218 -3.71 -16.07 1.69
CA TYR A 218 -4.61 -15.10 2.29
C TYR A 218 -5.88 -14.92 1.46
N CYS A 219 -5.75 -14.66 0.16
CA CYS A 219 -6.89 -14.50 -0.73
C CYS A 219 -7.75 -15.76 -0.80
N ARG A 220 -7.12 -16.95 -0.89
CA ARG A 220 -7.83 -18.24 -0.90
C ARG A 220 -8.60 -18.46 0.40
N LYS A 221 -8.02 -18.20 1.57
CA LYS A 221 -8.66 -18.35 2.88
C LYS A 221 -9.86 -17.43 3.05
N HIS A 222 -9.72 -16.20 2.59
CA HIS A 222 -10.76 -15.20 2.72
C HIS A 222 -11.71 -15.14 1.51
N GLY A 223 -11.49 -15.98 0.47
CA GLY A 223 -12.34 -16.02 -0.72
C GLY A 223 -12.27 -14.73 -1.56
N TYR A 224 -11.14 -14.00 -1.51
CA TYR A 224 -10.90 -12.87 -2.38
C TYR A 224 -10.38 -13.33 -3.75
N LYS A 225 -10.84 -12.68 -4.81
CA LYS A 225 -10.32 -12.90 -6.16
C LYS A 225 -9.01 -12.13 -6.32
N LEU A 226 -7.90 -12.86 -6.36
CA LEU A 226 -6.59 -12.29 -6.58
C LEU A 226 -6.36 -12.00 -8.07
N ASN A 227 -5.90 -10.80 -8.36
CA ASN A 227 -5.52 -10.32 -9.68
C ASN A 227 -4.07 -9.85 -9.68
N THR A 228 -3.44 -9.81 -10.87
CA THR A 228 -2.08 -9.28 -11.04
C THR A 228 -2.00 -8.31 -12.19
N VAL A 229 -1.08 -7.36 -12.09
CA VAL A 229 -0.77 -6.38 -13.14
C VAL A 229 0.72 -6.09 -13.15
N GLY A 230 1.29 -5.87 -14.33
CA GLY A 230 2.69 -5.49 -14.49
C GLY A 230 3.45 -6.38 -15.46
N GLY A 231 4.71 -6.02 -15.69
CA GLY A 231 5.62 -6.68 -16.63
C GLY A 231 6.62 -7.61 -15.93
N LEU A 232 7.88 -7.17 -15.80
CA LEU A 232 8.97 -7.94 -15.18
C LEU A 232 8.76 -8.14 -13.67
N THR A 233 8.16 -7.16 -13.00
CA THR A 233 7.76 -7.22 -11.59
C THR A 233 6.27 -7.02 -11.52
N LEU A 234 5.55 -8.02 -11.03
CA LEU A 234 4.09 -7.99 -10.92
C LEU A 234 3.68 -7.28 -9.64
N SER A 235 2.63 -6.49 -9.73
CA SER A 235 1.82 -6.08 -8.59
C SER A 235 0.60 -6.99 -8.49
N TRP A 236 0.14 -7.19 -7.27
CA TRP A 236 -1.06 -7.96 -6.96
C TRP A 236 -2.14 -7.03 -6.43
N TRP A 237 -3.40 -7.43 -6.57
CA TRP A 237 -4.52 -6.70 -5.99
C TRP A 237 -5.77 -7.56 -5.88
N PHE A 238 -6.64 -7.19 -4.94
CA PHE A 238 -7.98 -7.75 -4.79
C PHE A 238 -8.94 -6.70 -4.24
N VAL A 239 -10.23 -6.96 -4.41
CA VAL A 239 -11.31 -6.14 -3.82
C VAL A 239 -11.72 -6.76 -2.50
N LYS A 240 -11.76 -5.96 -1.43
CA LYS A 240 -12.36 -6.40 -0.17
C LYS A 240 -13.88 -6.45 -0.34
N ASN A 241 -14.45 -7.65 -0.41
CA ASN A 241 -15.89 -7.86 -0.63
C ASN A 241 -16.67 -8.25 0.62
N LYS A 242 -15.98 -8.44 1.74
CA LYS A 242 -16.56 -8.78 3.05
C LYS A 242 -15.63 -8.39 4.17
N GLU A 243 -16.09 -8.47 5.41
CA GLU A 243 -15.22 -8.29 6.57
C GLU A 243 -14.10 -9.34 6.59
N ALA A 244 -12.89 -8.89 6.95
CA ALA A 244 -11.66 -9.69 6.93
C ALA A 244 -11.47 -10.47 8.24
#